data_f338fbb3d70b9be77b445ff81a2a414e
#
_entry.id   f338fbb3d70b9be77b445ff81a2a414e
#
_cell.length_a   1.000
_cell.length_b   1.000
_cell.length_c   1.000
_cell.angle_alpha   90.00
_cell.angle_beta   90.00
_cell.angle_gamma   90.00
#
_symmetry.space_group_name_H-M   'P 1'
#
loop_
_entity.id
_entity.type
_entity.pdbx_description
1 polymer ?
#
loop_
_entity_poly.entity_id
_entity_poly.type
_entity_poly.pdbx_seq_one_letter_code
_entity_poly.pdbx_strand_id
1 'polypeptide(L)'
;HDGNAMLRLPDAEPWAHLPEATLVQRHSQWVDLELEGRQPLRATLAGKLKGVKLVCGDRVRYSPVPVEAVDPALPQAQVVAVLPRRSLLKRGGIDDREPWQLICANADELWICAAVVDPPLRPGLLERAYALSLDAGLAFRIIVTKRDRASAKDTLPELDPLREMGLEILETSASRGAGLEPLQALLRDRTAVLVGHSGVGKSTLVNALLPGLALKTGAMSRYGTGRQTTTAARWLPTP
;
A
#
# COMPACT_ATOMS: atom_id res chain seq x y z
N HIS A 1 -6.33 -28.59 -3.34
CA HIS A 1 -7.10 -27.45 -3.86
C HIS A 1 -6.13 -26.27 -4.00
N ASP A 2 -5.85 -25.94 -5.27
CA ASP A 2 -4.82 -24.93 -5.63
C ASP A 2 -5.25 -23.53 -5.21
N GLY A 3 -4.94 -23.13 -3.98
CA GLY A 3 -4.99 -21.72 -3.54
C GLY A 3 -4.17 -20.77 -4.42
N ASN A 4 -3.43 -21.32 -5.36
CA ASN A 4 -2.55 -20.60 -6.29
C ASN A 4 -3.25 -20.17 -7.60
N ALA A 5 -4.45 -20.69 -7.90
CA ALA A 5 -5.16 -20.34 -9.14
C ALA A 5 -5.59 -18.86 -9.17
N MET A 6 -5.90 -18.26 -8.01
CA MET A 6 -6.25 -16.84 -7.88
C MET A 6 -5.05 -15.88 -8.09
N LEU A 7 -3.82 -16.41 -8.08
CA LEU A 7 -2.60 -15.64 -8.23
C LEU A 7 -2.05 -15.71 -9.66
N ARG A 8 -2.60 -16.58 -10.50
CA ARG A 8 -2.19 -16.68 -11.91
C ARG A 8 -2.70 -15.47 -12.69
N LEU A 9 -1.77 -14.76 -13.27
CA LEU A 9 -2.06 -13.67 -14.19
C LEU A 9 -2.11 -14.21 -15.62
N PRO A 10 -3.01 -13.69 -16.48
CA PRO A 10 -2.99 -14.00 -17.91
C PRO A 10 -1.67 -13.56 -18.54
N ASP A 11 -1.27 -14.27 -19.60
CA ASP A 11 -0.08 -13.92 -20.37
C ASP A 11 -0.16 -12.48 -20.90
N ALA A 12 0.88 -11.70 -20.65
CA ALA A 12 1.00 -10.31 -21.04
C ALA A 12 1.82 -10.10 -22.33
N GLU A 13 2.50 -11.14 -22.81
CA GLU A 13 3.42 -11.08 -23.98
C GLU A 13 2.75 -10.51 -25.24
N PRO A 14 1.53 -10.91 -25.62
CA PRO A 14 0.85 -10.34 -26.80
C PRO A 14 0.66 -8.83 -26.75
N TRP A 15 0.77 -8.22 -25.58
CA TRP A 15 0.53 -6.80 -25.31
C TRP A 15 1.81 -6.02 -25.01
N ALA A 16 2.98 -6.62 -25.24
CA ALA A 16 4.29 -6.02 -24.92
C ALA A 16 4.53 -4.66 -25.59
N HIS A 17 3.89 -4.41 -26.74
CA HIS A 17 3.98 -3.16 -27.49
C HIS A 17 3.15 -2.00 -26.89
N LEU A 18 2.25 -2.29 -25.96
CA LEU A 18 1.39 -1.26 -25.35
C LEU A 18 2.07 -0.59 -24.15
N PRO A 19 1.68 0.66 -23.84
CA PRO A 19 2.22 1.39 -22.70
C PRO A 19 1.89 0.72 -21.37
N GLU A 20 2.76 0.97 -20.39
CA GLU A 20 2.61 0.51 -19.01
C GLU A 20 2.06 1.61 -18.10
N ALA A 21 1.37 1.18 -17.06
CA ALA A 21 0.92 2.04 -15.96
C ALA A 21 0.87 1.25 -14.66
N THR A 22 0.82 1.96 -13.53
CA THR A 22 0.58 1.37 -12.21
C THR A 22 -0.87 1.59 -11.79
N LEU A 23 -1.53 0.52 -11.33
CA LEU A 23 -2.88 0.61 -10.77
C LEU A 23 -2.81 1.25 -9.38
N VAL A 24 -3.42 2.43 -9.24
CA VAL A 24 -3.38 3.19 -7.98
C VAL A 24 -4.65 3.05 -7.16
N GLN A 25 -5.80 2.84 -7.82
CA GLN A 25 -7.07 2.62 -7.14
C GLN A 25 -8.01 1.75 -7.99
N ARG A 26 -8.73 0.85 -7.32
CA ARG A 26 -9.78 0.05 -7.94
C ARG A 26 -11.15 0.54 -7.49
N HIS A 27 -12.05 0.72 -8.45
CA HIS A 27 -13.46 0.98 -8.25
C HIS A 27 -14.29 -0.22 -8.73
N SER A 28 -15.60 -0.17 -8.57
CA SER A 28 -16.49 -1.27 -8.98
C SER A 28 -16.45 -1.55 -10.48
N GLN A 29 -16.35 -0.51 -11.30
CA GLN A 29 -16.46 -0.62 -12.77
C GLN A 29 -15.19 -0.18 -13.52
N TRP A 30 -14.29 0.54 -12.88
CA TRP A 30 -13.05 1.05 -13.47
C TRP A 30 -11.89 0.99 -12.49
N VAL A 31 -10.71 1.29 -12.98
CA VAL A 31 -9.48 1.47 -12.22
C VAL A 31 -8.86 2.81 -12.57
N ASP A 32 -8.18 3.42 -11.61
CA ASP A 32 -7.36 4.59 -11.86
C ASP A 32 -5.91 4.12 -12.00
N LEU A 33 -5.26 4.59 -13.06
CA LEU A 33 -3.88 4.26 -13.43
C LEU A 33 -3.00 5.49 -13.24
N GLU A 34 -1.86 5.31 -12.62
CA GLU A 34 -0.81 6.32 -12.56
C GLU A 34 0.09 6.19 -13.79
N LEU A 35 0.32 7.33 -14.40
CA LEU A 35 1.27 7.51 -15.49
C LEU A 35 2.35 8.46 -15.01
N GLU A 36 3.60 8.10 -15.24
CA GLU A 36 4.73 8.92 -14.83
C GLU A 36 4.58 10.37 -15.33
N GLY A 37 4.56 11.33 -14.40
CA GLY A 37 4.47 12.77 -14.69
C GLY A 37 3.12 13.25 -15.25
N ARG A 38 2.04 12.47 -15.18
CA ARG A 38 0.71 12.82 -15.72
C ARG A 38 -0.40 12.68 -14.69
N GLN A 39 -1.57 13.25 -15.01
CA GLN A 39 -2.79 13.02 -14.24
C GLN A 39 -3.20 11.54 -14.32
N PRO A 40 -3.77 10.98 -13.24
CA PRO A 40 -4.27 9.61 -13.25
C PRO A 40 -5.26 9.37 -14.39
N LEU A 41 -5.10 8.25 -15.09
CA LEU A 41 -5.91 7.85 -16.20
C LEU A 41 -6.98 6.85 -15.73
N ARG A 42 -8.24 7.11 -16.01
CA ARG A 42 -9.32 6.16 -15.74
C ARG A 42 -9.40 5.11 -16.84
N ALA A 43 -9.46 3.82 -16.45
CA ALA A 43 -9.53 2.72 -17.41
C ALA A 43 -10.57 1.66 -17.01
N THR A 44 -11.19 1.04 -18.02
CA THR A 44 -11.99 -0.19 -17.85
C THR A 44 -11.08 -1.42 -17.87
N LEU A 45 -11.64 -2.59 -17.56
CA LEU A 45 -10.95 -3.87 -17.69
C LEU A 45 -11.42 -4.62 -18.91
N ALA A 46 -10.48 -5.18 -19.69
CA ALA A 46 -10.81 -6.10 -20.78
C ALA A 46 -11.54 -7.34 -20.23
N GLY A 47 -12.42 -7.92 -21.04
CA GLY A 47 -13.28 -9.03 -20.62
C GLY A 47 -12.52 -10.20 -19.99
N LYS A 48 -11.34 -10.53 -20.52
CA LYS A 48 -10.46 -11.59 -19.99
C LYS A 48 -9.88 -11.31 -18.59
N LEU A 49 -9.93 -10.05 -18.12
CA LEU A 49 -9.45 -9.65 -16.79
C LEU A 49 -10.57 -9.55 -15.76
N LYS A 50 -11.84 -9.78 -16.13
CA LYS A 50 -12.97 -9.67 -15.19
C LYS A 50 -12.89 -10.60 -13.98
N GLY A 51 -12.21 -11.74 -14.09
CA GLY A 51 -11.97 -12.69 -13.00
C GLY A 51 -10.66 -12.47 -12.24
N VAL A 52 -9.81 -11.56 -12.70
CA VAL A 52 -8.52 -11.30 -12.07
C VAL A 52 -8.68 -10.35 -10.89
N LYS A 53 -8.14 -10.75 -9.73
CA LYS A 53 -8.11 -9.88 -8.55
C LYS A 53 -6.94 -8.87 -8.70
N LEU A 54 -7.28 -7.69 -9.21
CA LEU A 54 -6.36 -6.58 -9.30
C LEU A 54 -6.30 -5.81 -7.98
N VAL A 55 -5.10 -5.34 -7.62
CA VAL A 55 -4.84 -4.54 -6.41
C VAL A 55 -3.95 -3.34 -6.72
N CYS A 56 -3.91 -2.39 -5.79
CA CYS A 56 -2.96 -1.28 -5.85
C CYS A 56 -1.54 -1.79 -6.05
N GLY A 57 -0.77 -1.12 -6.91
CA GLY A 57 0.59 -1.49 -7.24
C GLY A 57 0.71 -2.50 -8.39
N ASP A 58 -0.37 -3.07 -8.91
CA ASP A 58 -0.30 -3.89 -10.12
C ASP A 58 0.21 -3.06 -11.28
N ARG A 59 1.24 -3.57 -11.96
CA ARG A 59 1.69 -3.03 -13.25
C ARG A 59 0.84 -3.63 -14.36
N VAL A 60 0.35 -2.78 -15.23
CA VAL A 60 -0.59 -3.18 -16.27
C VAL A 60 -0.18 -2.65 -17.63
N ARG A 61 -0.60 -3.35 -18.69
CA ARG A 61 -0.62 -2.82 -20.06
C ARG A 61 -2.01 -2.28 -20.36
N TYR A 62 -2.08 -1.12 -20.98
CA TYR A 62 -3.35 -0.52 -21.34
C TYR A 62 -3.37 -0.04 -22.80
N SER A 63 -4.55 -0.10 -23.40
CA SER A 63 -4.84 0.49 -24.71
C SER A 63 -5.58 1.79 -24.49
N PRO A 64 -5.12 2.93 -25.00
CA PRO A 64 -5.91 4.15 -25.04
C PRO A 64 -7.19 3.90 -25.83
N VAL A 65 -8.32 4.45 -25.37
CA VAL A 65 -9.56 4.46 -26.14
C VAL A 65 -9.54 5.71 -27.00
N PRO A 66 -9.78 5.63 -28.34
CA PRO A 66 -9.91 6.81 -29.17
C PRO A 66 -11.01 7.72 -28.63
N VAL A 67 -10.68 8.99 -28.46
CA VAL A 67 -11.57 9.95 -27.82
C VAL A 67 -12.03 10.94 -28.88
N GLU A 68 -13.24 10.79 -29.37
CA GLU A 68 -13.86 11.77 -30.25
C GLU A 68 -14.57 12.91 -29.48
N ALA A 69 -14.93 12.69 -28.23
CA ALA A 69 -15.45 13.74 -27.33
C ALA A 69 -15.14 13.33 -25.87
N VAL A 70 -14.25 14.07 -25.22
CA VAL A 70 -13.77 13.70 -23.88
C VAL A 70 -14.71 14.24 -22.81
N ASP A 71 -15.57 13.39 -22.27
CA ASP A 71 -16.02 13.57 -20.90
C ASP A 71 -14.94 13.00 -19.97
N PRO A 72 -14.24 13.84 -19.17
CA PRO A 72 -13.20 13.38 -18.24
C PRO A 72 -13.75 12.37 -17.19
N ALA A 73 -15.06 12.27 -17.04
CA ALA A 73 -15.71 11.32 -16.14
C ALA A 73 -15.74 9.89 -16.73
N LEU A 74 -15.58 9.74 -18.03
CA LEU A 74 -15.60 8.43 -18.71
C LEU A 74 -14.20 7.80 -18.74
N PRO A 75 -14.12 6.45 -18.75
CA PRO A 75 -12.84 5.76 -18.94
C PRO A 75 -12.19 6.10 -20.27
N GLN A 76 -10.93 6.48 -20.25
CA GLN A 76 -10.13 6.90 -21.39
C GLN A 76 -9.19 5.80 -21.91
N ALA A 77 -9.18 4.66 -21.22
CA ALA A 77 -8.33 3.53 -21.57
C ALA A 77 -8.97 2.20 -21.17
N GLN A 78 -8.40 1.12 -21.67
CA GLN A 78 -8.74 -0.24 -21.28
C GLN A 78 -7.49 -1.00 -20.85
N VAL A 79 -7.47 -1.53 -19.62
CA VAL A 79 -6.44 -2.47 -19.15
C VAL A 79 -6.62 -3.78 -19.91
N VAL A 80 -5.58 -4.22 -20.57
CA VAL A 80 -5.59 -5.43 -21.40
C VAL A 80 -4.71 -6.55 -20.87
N ALA A 81 -3.72 -6.23 -20.03
CA ALA A 81 -2.88 -7.23 -19.39
C ALA A 81 -2.39 -6.74 -18.02
N VAL A 82 -2.03 -7.69 -17.17
CA VAL A 82 -1.36 -7.46 -15.87
C VAL A 82 0.01 -8.09 -15.96
N LEU A 83 1.02 -7.32 -15.60
CA LEU A 83 2.40 -7.79 -15.61
C LEU A 83 2.70 -8.66 -14.38
N PRO A 84 3.71 -9.55 -14.45
CA PRO A 84 4.12 -10.37 -13.32
C PRO A 84 4.40 -9.50 -12.08
N ARG A 85 3.89 -9.95 -10.95
CA ARG A 85 4.10 -9.31 -9.65
C ARG A 85 5.45 -9.71 -9.08
N ARG A 86 6.23 -8.73 -8.59
CA ARG A 86 7.49 -8.98 -7.86
C ARG A 86 7.21 -9.38 -6.40
N SER A 87 6.18 -8.80 -5.82
CA SER A 87 5.72 -9.08 -4.47
C SER A 87 4.20 -8.98 -4.41
N LEU A 88 3.59 -9.66 -3.43
CA LEU A 88 2.15 -9.63 -3.22
C LEU A 88 1.85 -9.72 -1.73
N LEU A 89 1.41 -8.60 -1.15
CA LEU A 89 0.94 -8.57 0.21
C LEU A 89 -0.51 -9.04 0.27
N LYS A 90 -0.74 -10.10 1.04
CA LYS A 90 -2.05 -10.71 1.23
C LYS A 90 -2.25 -11.02 2.72
N ARG A 91 -3.49 -11.14 3.15
CA ARG A 91 -3.84 -11.61 4.48
C ARG A 91 -4.90 -12.70 4.40
N GLY A 92 -5.10 -13.43 5.49
CA GLY A 92 -6.18 -14.41 5.57
C GLY A 92 -7.53 -13.80 5.19
N GLY A 93 -8.28 -14.49 4.38
CA GLY A 93 -9.63 -14.14 3.95
C GLY A 93 -10.66 -14.33 5.07
N ILE A 94 -11.92 -14.13 4.73
CA ILE A 94 -13.03 -14.18 5.68
C ILE A 94 -13.61 -15.59 5.75
N ASP A 95 -13.51 -16.34 4.65
CA ASP A 95 -14.08 -17.67 4.51
C ASP A 95 -13.25 -18.54 3.54
N ASP A 96 -13.62 -19.82 3.44
CA ASP A 96 -12.95 -20.81 2.59
C ASP A 96 -13.09 -20.51 1.08
N ARG A 97 -14.06 -19.69 0.67
CA ARG A 97 -14.28 -19.32 -0.73
C ARG A 97 -13.29 -18.24 -1.16
N GLU A 98 -12.91 -17.38 -0.22
CA GLU A 98 -11.89 -16.35 -0.39
C GLU A 98 -10.81 -16.47 0.68
N PRO A 99 -9.93 -17.48 0.59
CA PRO A 99 -8.93 -17.75 1.62
C PRO A 99 -7.91 -16.63 1.78
N TRP A 100 -7.80 -15.75 0.79
CA TRP A 100 -6.86 -14.63 0.80
C TRP A 100 -7.51 -13.31 0.40
N GLN A 101 -7.30 -12.30 1.20
CA GLN A 101 -7.54 -10.92 0.80
C GLN A 101 -6.23 -10.30 0.33
N LEU A 102 -6.17 -9.97 -0.97
CA LEU A 102 -5.03 -9.27 -1.54
C LEU A 102 -5.07 -7.80 -1.12
N ILE A 103 -3.93 -7.25 -0.72
CA ILE A 103 -3.78 -5.89 -0.22
C ILE A 103 -3.13 -4.99 -1.26
N CYS A 104 -1.90 -5.32 -1.67
CA CYS A 104 -1.17 -4.60 -2.70
C CYS A 104 -0.13 -5.50 -3.36
N ALA A 105 0.34 -5.08 -4.54
CA ALA A 105 1.39 -5.75 -5.30
C ALA A 105 2.60 -4.83 -5.48
N ASN A 106 3.74 -5.42 -5.80
CA ASN A 106 4.97 -4.74 -6.21
C ASN A 106 5.53 -3.75 -5.18
N ALA A 107 5.18 -3.90 -3.90
CA ALA A 107 5.85 -3.19 -2.82
C ALA A 107 7.24 -3.78 -2.57
N ASP A 108 8.15 -2.97 -2.04
CA ASP A 108 9.51 -3.36 -1.66
C ASP A 108 9.63 -3.54 -0.16
N GLU A 109 8.87 -2.76 0.61
CA GLU A 109 8.97 -2.71 2.07
C GLU A 109 7.60 -2.69 2.75
N LEU A 110 7.53 -3.26 3.95
CA LEU A 110 6.41 -3.10 4.88
C LEU A 110 6.88 -2.31 6.10
N TRP A 111 6.29 -1.14 6.31
CA TRP A 111 6.56 -0.27 7.45
C TRP A 111 5.43 -0.35 8.46
N ILE A 112 5.69 -0.90 9.65
CA ILE A 112 4.72 -0.89 10.74
C ILE A 112 4.90 0.37 11.58
N CYS A 113 3.84 1.17 11.70
CA CYS A 113 3.83 2.36 12.53
C CYS A 113 3.33 2.02 13.94
N ALA A 114 4.11 2.38 14.95
CA ALA A 114 3.80 2.26 16.36
C ALA A 114 3.96 3.63 17.04
N ALA A 115 2.99 4.07 17.82
CA ALA A 115 3.12 5.31 18.58
C ALA A 115 3.86 5.03 19.89
N VAL A 116 4.77 5.94 20.28
CA VAL A 116 5.50 5.80 21.54
C VAL A 116 4.60 6.03 22.77
N VAL A 117 3.50 6.79 22.61
CA VAL A 117 2.58 7.11 23.73
C VAL A 117 1.19 6.53 23.51
N ASP A 118 0.43 7.02 22.53
CA ASP A 118 -0.98 6.68 22.32
C ASP A 118 -1.28 6.55 20.82
N PRO A 119 -1.94 5.46 20.38
CA PRO A 119 -2.40 4.30 21.13
C PRO A 119 -1.26 3.37 21.55
N PRO A 120 -1.45 2.55 22.62
CA PRO A 120 -0.42 1.63 23.09
C PRO A 120 -0.06 0.61 22.01
N LEU A 121 1.20 0.25 21.99
CA LEU A 121 1.72 -0.79 21.11
C LEU A 121 1.07 -2.14 21.46
N ARG A 122 0.70 -2.87 20.42
CA ARG A 122 0.17 -4.23 20.54
C ARG A 122 1.18 -5.22 19.94
N PRO A 123 1.90 -5.98 20.76
CA PRO A 123 2.93 -6.91 20.26
C PRO A 123 2.42 -7.85 19.17
N GLY A 124 1.25 -8.46 19.34
CA GLY A 124 0.66 -9.33 18.32
C GLY A 124 0.36 -8.64 16.96
N LEU A 125 0.35 -7.32 16.88
CA LEU A 125 0.27 -6.62 15.60
C LEU A 125 1.65 -6.59 14.90
N LEU A 126 2.73 -6.40 15.68
CA LEU A 126 4.10 -6.44 15.16
C LEU A 126 4.42 -7.83 14.59
N GLU A 127 4.14 -8.88 15.37
CA GLU A 127 4.38 -10.26 14.98
C GLU A 127 3.63 -10.61 13.67
N ARG A 128 2.35 -10.25 13.58
CA ARG A 128 1.57 -10.46 12.36
C ARG A 128 2.11 -9.66 11.18
N ALA A 129 2.49 -8.41 11.38
CA ALA A 129 3.03 -7.58 10.30
C ALA A 129 4.38 -8.12 9.81
N TYR A 130 5.22 -8.60 10.73
CA TYR A 130 6.49 -9.24 10.39
C TYR A 130 6.27 -10.53 9.60
N ALA A 131 5.38 -11.41 10.07
CA ALA A 131 5.05 -12.64 9.34
C ALA A 131 4.50 -12.37 7.92
N LEU A 132 3.65 -11.32 7.77
CA LEU A 132 3.15 -10.92 6.46
C LEU A 132 4.26 -10.38 5.54
N SER A 133 5.24 -9.67 6.10
CA SER A 133 6.38 -9.18 5.31
C SER A 133 7.24 -10.33 4.79
N LEU A 134 7.50 -11.34 5.63
CA LEU A 134 8.24 -12.54 5.24
C LEU A 134 7.50 -13.33 4.14
N ASP A 135 6.18 -13.56 4.29
CA ASP A 135 5.37 -14.27 3.28
C ASP A 135 5.36 -13.52 1.94
N ALA A 136 5.36 -12.19 1.97
CA ALA A 136 5.36 -11.36 0.77
C ALA A 136 6.76 -11.06 0.20
N GLY A 137 7.84 -11.46 0.87
CA GLY A 137 9.22 -11.15 0.48
C GLY A 137 9.58 -9.67 0.59
N LEU A 138 8.96 -8.93 1.55
CA LEU A 138 9.18 -7.51 1.76
C LEU A 138 10.21 -7.26 2.88
N ALA A 139 11.04 -6.24 2.71
CA ALA A 139 11.83 -5.73 3.81
C ALA A 139 10.90 -5.18 4.91
N PHE A 140 11.25 -5.37 6.18
CA PHE A 140 10.43 -4.98 7.31
C PHE A 140 11.10 -3.89 8.12
N ARG A 141 10.36 -2.81 8.43
CA ARG A 141 10.82 -1.72 9.31
C ARG A 141 9.76 -1.34 10.32
N ILE A 142 10.22 -0.91 11.47
CA ILE A 142 9.35 -0.38 12.53
C ILE A 142 9.56 1.13 12.60
N ILE A 143 8.47 1.88 12.42
CA ILE A 143 8.48 3.33 12.48
C ILE A 143 7.80 3.75 13.78
N VAL A 144 8.60 4.19 14.74
CA VAL A 144 8.10 4.75 15.99
C VAL A 144 7.71 6.21 15.76
N THR A 145 6.44 6.51 15.97
CA THR A 145 5.86 7.83 15.71
C THR A 145 5.60 8.59 17.02
N LYS A 146 5.29 9.87 16.91
CA LYS A 146 4.93 10.79 18.01
C LYS A 146 6.02 10.94 19.08
N ARG A 147 7.29 10.83 18.70
CA ARG A 147 8.41 10.97 19.63
C ARG A 147 8.44 12.33 20.34
N ASP A 148 7.88 13.36 19.73
CA ASP A 148 7.72 14.70 20.31
C ASP A 148 6.76 14.76 21.52
N ARG A 149 5.90 13.76 21.66
CA ARG A 149 4.94 13.66 22.79
C ARG A 149 5.44 12.78 23.93
N ALA A 150 6.56 12.10 23.70
CA ALA A 150 7.13 11.18 24.67
C ALA A 150 8.02 11.92 25.67
N SER A 151 7.92 11.52 26.92
CA SER A 151 8.90 11.84 27.96
C SER A 151 10.08 10.84 27.94
N ALA A 152 11.11 11.07 28.72
CA ALA A 152 12.22 10.15 28.87
C ALA A 152 11.81 8.78 29.47
N LYS A 153 10.64 8.72 30.13
CA LYS A 153 10.08 7.50 30.73
C LYS A 153 9.26 6.65 29.75
N ASP A 154 8.85 7.25 28.64
CA ASP A 154 8.04 6.56 27.64
C ASP A 154 8.95 5.76 26.72
N THR A 155 9.14 4.51 27.06
CA THR A 155 9.94 3.53 26.32
C THR A 155 9.02 2.48 25.71
N LEU A 156 9.52 1.75 24.74
CA LEU A 156 8.84 0.63 24.09
C LEU A 156 9.71 -0.62 24.27
N PRO A 157 9.72 -1.21 25.48
CA PRO A 157 10.54 -2.39 25.76
C PRO A 157 10.13 -3.60 24.91
N GLU A 158 8.90 -3.61 24.37
CA GLU A 158 8.42 -4.63 23.43
C GLU A 158 9.23 -4.66 22.14
N LEU A 159 9.95 -3.58 21.82
CA LEU A 159 10.82 -3.51 20.64
C LEU A 159 12.23 -4.02 20.87
N ASP A 160 12.64 -4.22 22.13
CA ASP A 160 14.01 -4.63 22.44
C ASP A 160 14.39 -6.00 21.85
N PRO A 161 13.52 -7.04 21.90
CA PRO A 161 13.81 -8.30 21.22
C PRO A 161 13.97 -8.14 19.70
N LEU A 162 13.23 -7.22 19.10
CA LEU A 162 13.28 -6.96 17.66
C LEU A 162 14.56 -6.22 17.26
N ARG A 163 15.06 -5.33 18.14
CA ARG A 163 16.38 -4.69 17.99
C ARG A 163 17.50 -5.72 18.06
N GLU A 164 17.43 -6.65 19.02
CA GLU A 164 18.39 -7.73 19.16
C GLU A 164 18.40 -8.67 17.94
N MET A 165 17.26 -8.86 17.29
CA MET A 165 17.14 -9.58 16.02
C MET A 165 17.69 -8.79 14.81
N GLY A 166 18.14 -7.55 15.01
CA GLY A 166 18.69 -6.70 13.96
C GLY A 166 17.62 -6.02 13.09
N LEU A 167 16.35 -5.97 13.52
CA LEU A 167 15.32 -5.25 12.80
C LEU A 167 15.53 -3.74 12.91
N GLU A 168 15.37 -3.05 11.80
CA GLU A 168 15.54 -1.59 11.75
C GLU A 168 14.34 -0.87 12.36
N ILE A 169 14.61 -0.03 13.35
CA ILE A 169 13.62 0.76 14.07
C ILE A 169 14.00 2.23 13.91
N LEU A 170 13.12 3.00 13.28
CA LEU A 170 13.30 4.42 13.02
C LEU A 170 12.33 5.23 13.88
N GLU A 171 12.85 6.17 14.65
CA GLU A 171 12.05 7.05 15.50
C GLU A 171 11.73 8.36 14.78
N THR A 172 10.47 8.78 14.82
CA THR A 172 10.00 9.95 14.08
C THR A 172 9.11 10.87 14.91
N SER A 173 9.16 12.15 14.56
CA SER A 173 8.19 13.16 14.95
C SER A 173 7.76 13.92 13.69
N ALA A 174 6.67 13.48 13.09
CA ALA A 174 6.15 14.11 11.88
C ALA A 174 5.73 15.57 12.11
N SER A 175 5.25 15.92 13.31
CA SER A 175 4.88 17.29 13.68
C SER A 175 6.08 18.25 13.76
N ARG A 176 7.26 17.72 14.08
CA ARG A 176 8.52 18.50 14.17
C ARG A 176 9.45 18.29 12.97
N GLY A 177 9.08 17.44 12.02
CA GLY A 177 9.93 17.08 10.88
C GLY A 177 11.16 16.25 11.25
N ALA A 178 11.24 15.71 12.48
CA ALA A 178 12.39 14.97 12.94
C ALA A 178 12.32 13.48 12.53
N GLY A 179 13.46 12.90 12.14
CA GLY A 179 13.58 11.48 11.77
C GLY A 179 12.93 11.13 10.42
N LEU A 180 12.60 12.11 9.58
CA LEU A 180 11.96 11.88 8.28
C LEU A 180 12.95 11.62 7.16
N GLU A 181 14.15 12.18 7.24
CA GLU A 181 15.15 12.13 6.18
C GLU A 181 15.53 10.70 5.76
N PRO A 182 15.79 9.75 6.68
CA PRO A 182 16.05 8.35 6.32
C PRO A 182 14.88 7.72 5.55
N LEU A 183 13.63 8.02 5.97
CA LEU A 183 12.43 7.50 5.32
C LEU A 183 12.24 8.11 3.91
N GLN A 184 12.50 9.40 3.76
CA GLN A 184 12.47 10.07 2.46
C GLN A 184 13.52 9.49 1.51
N ALA A 185 14.74 9.20 2.01
CA ALA A 185 15.78 8.58 1.20
C ALA A 185 15.37 7.20 0.69
N LEU A 186 14.74 6.38 1.52
CA LEU A 186 14.22 5.06 1.13
C LEU A 186 13.12 5.15 0.07
N LEU A 187 12.23 6.14 0.18
CA LEU A 187 11.08 6.29 -0.73
C LEU A 187 11.47 6.78 -2.13
N ARG A 188 12.70 7.26 -2.35
CA ARG A 188 13.15 7.67 -3.70
C ARG A 188 13.14 6.52 -4.69
N ASP A 189 13.53 5.32 -4.25
CA ASP A 189 13.73 4.16 -5.11
C ASP A 189 12.87 2.95 -4.70
N ARG A 190 12.03 3.10 -3.68
CA ARG A 190 11.27 2.00 -3.09
C ARG A 190 9.83 2.36 -2.80
N THR A 191 8.98 1.37 -2.94
CA THR A 191 7.58 1.43 -2.56
C THR A 191 7.37 0.81 -1.20
N ALA A 192 6.88 1.60 -0.23
CA ALA A 192 6.59 1.12 1.11
C ALA A 192 5.09 1.03 1.40
N VAL A 193 4.68 -0.06 2.06
CA VAL A 193 3.33 -0.22 2.58
C VAL A 193 3.31 0.16 4.05
N LEU A 194 2.51 1.16 4.42
CA LEU A 194 2.34 1.58 5.80
C LEU A 194 1.17 0.84 6.44
N VAL A 195 1.45 0.15 7.53
CA VAL A 195 0.44 -0.52 8.38
C VAL A 195 0.53 -0.02 9.82
N GLY A 196 -0.50 -0.24 10.61
CA GLY A 196 -0.54 0.19 12.02
C GLY A 196 -1.94 0.54 12.46
N HIS A 197 -2.16 0.63 13.78
CA HIS A 197 -3.44 0.99 14.37
C HIS A 197 -3.96 2.35 13.91
N SER A 198 -5.28 2.53 14.03
CA SER A 198 -5.87 3.88 13.91
C SER A 198 -5.29 4.78 15.00
N GLY A 199 -5.01 6.03 14.65
CA GLY A 199 -4.46 7.00 15.60
C GLY A 199 -2.95 6.97 15.81
N VAL A 200 -2.19 5.97 15.32
CA VAL A 200 -0.71 5.94 15.48
C VAL A 200 0.02 7.04 14.71
N GLY A 201 -0.64 7.81 13.86
CA GLY A 201 0.00 8.92 13.14
C GLY A 201 0.41 8.62 11.71
N LYS A 202 -0.08 7.54 11.07
CA LYS A 202 0.25 7.21 9.67
C LYS A 202 -0.02 8.35 8.70
N SER A 203 -1.21 8.95 8.74
CA SER A 203 -1.57 10.05 7.84
C SER A 203 -0.71 11.30 8.06
N THR A 204 -0.36 11.58 9.33
CA THR A 204 0.53 12.68 9.67
C THR A 204 1.94 12.42 9.15
N LEU A 205 2.42 11.18 9.28
CA LEU A 205 3.72 10.77 8.75
C LEU A 205 3.75 10.88 7.23
N VAL A 206 2.73 10.37 6.53
CA VAL A 206 2.65 10.47 5.07
C VAL A 206 2.62 11.92 4.60
N ASN A 207 1.82 12.78 5.24
CA ASN A 207 1.79 14.21 4.90
C ASN A 207 3.14 14.91 5.12
N ALA A 208 3.91 14.48 6.11
CA ALA A 208 5.24 15.03 6.38
C ALA A 208 6.29 14.50 5.38
N LEU A 209 6.17 13.25 4.95
CA LEU A 209 7.04 12.66 3.93
C LEU A 209 6.74 13.19 2.52
N LEU A 210 5.46 13.47 2.23
CA LEU A 210 4.94 13.87 0.92
C LEU A 210 4.14 15.20 1.06
N PRO A 211 4.77 16.34 1.23
CA PRO A 211 4.10 17.60 1.57
C PRO A 211 3.10 18.11 0.51
N GLY A 212 3.18 17.62 -0.72
CA GLY A 212 2.19 17.91 -1.77
C GLY A 212 0.86 17.16 -1.65
N LEU A 213 0.78 16.18 -0.76
CA LEU A 213 -0.35 15.27 -0.60
C LEU A 213 -1.17 15.64 0.65
N ALA A 214 -2.00 16.63 0.65
CA ALA A 214 -2.86 16.99 1.79
C ALA A 214 -3.87 15.88 2.16
N LEU A 215 -3.40 14.77 2.74
CA LEU A 215 -4.27 13.74 3.30
C LEU A 215 -4.96 14.28 4.54
N LYS A 216 -6.29 14.18 4.60
CA LYS A 216 -7.05 14.54 5.81
C LYS A 216 -6.61 13.62 6.96
N THR A 217 -5.96 14.20 7.96
CA THR A 217 -5.61 13.51 9.20
C THR A 217 -6.90 13.09 9.92
N GLY A 218 -7.07 11.80 10.22
CA GLY A 218 -8.28 11.21 10.79
C GLY A 218 -9.26 10.59 9.76
N ALA A 219 -9.11 10.82 8.46
CA ALA A 219 -10.05 10.34 7.45
C ALA A 219 -9.72 8.95 6.87
N MET A 220 -8.54 8.38 7.14
CA MET A 220 -8.19 7.03 6.65
C MET A 220 -8.89 5.88 7.39
N SER A 221 -9.69 6.16 8.44
CA SER A 221 -10.42 5.14 9.19
C SER A 221 -11.94 5.15 9.00
N ARG A 222 -12.51 6.02 8.16
CA ARG A 222 -13.98 6.18 8.05
C ARG A 222 -14.66 5.44 6.90
N TYR A 223 -13.96 4.61 6.14
CA TYR A 223 -14.64 3.69 5.22
C TYR A 223 -14.66 2.28 5.84
N GLY A 224 -15.69 2.05 6.65
CA GLY A 224 -15.94 0.74 7.24
C GLY A 224 -16.51 0.82 8.65
N THR A 225 -17.72 1.36 8.82
CA THR A 225 -18.56 1.07 9.98
C THR A 225 -19.10 -0.35 9.87
N GLY A 226 -18.28 -1.29 10.24
CA GLY A 226 -18.60 -2.69 10.32
C GLY A 226 -17.41 -3.42 10.94
N ARG A 227 -17.64 -4.36 11.77
CA ARG A 227 -16.73 -5.19 12.59
C ARG A 227 -15.52 -5.82 11.89
N GLN A 228 -15.14 -5.32 10.69
CA GLN A 228 -14.03 -5.80 9.88
C GLN A 228 -13.22 -4.61 9.36
N THR A 229 -11.95 -4.58 9.71
CA THR A 229 -10.97 -3.63 9.21
C THR A 229 -10.73 -3.89 7.72
N THR A 230 -11.61 -3.41 6.86
CA THR A 230 -11.39 -3.39 5.42
C THR A 230 -10.37 -2.30 5.15
N THR A 231 -9.11 -2.66 5.10
CA THR A 231 -8.03 -1.76 4.75
C THR A 231 -8.06 -1.58 3.23
N ALA A 232 -8.68 -0.52 2.75
CA ALA A 232 -8.50 -0.10 1.36
C ALA A 232 -7.04 0.39 1.23
N ALA A 233 -6.23 -0.31 0.44
CA ALA A 233 -4.91 0.16 0.08
C ALA A 233 -5.07 1.35 -0.88
N ARG A 234 -4.28 2.39 -0.67
CA ARG A 234 -4.19 3.55 -1.55
C ARG A 234 -2.74 3.72 -1.98
N TRP A 235 -2.52 3.80 -3.27
CA TRP A 235 -1.24 4.16 -3.82
C TRP A 235 -1.02 5.66 -3.69
N LEU A 236 0.16 6.06 -3.28
CA LEU A 236 0.57 7.45 -3.21
C LEU A 236 1.89 7.58 -3.98
N PRO A 237 1.95 8.45 -4.99
CA PRO A 237 3.19 8.68 -5.72
C PRO A 237 4.22 9.30 -4.79
N THR A 238 5.47 8.86 -4.90
CA THR A 238 6.62 9.50 -4.27
C THR A 238 7.19 10.54 -5.23
N PRO A 239 7.75 11.64 -4.72
CA PRO A 239 8.34 12.67 -5.56
C PRO A 239 9.54 12.17 -6.34
#